data_436dcbdb593f9b8d0cd6fbe7a3eeb78a
#
_entry.id   436dcbdb593f9b8d0cd6fbe7a3eeb78a
#
_cell.length_a   1.000
_cell.length_b   1.000
_cell.length_c   1.000
_cell.angle_alpha   90.00
_cell.angle_beta   90.00
_cell.angle_gamma   90.00
#
_symmetry.space_group_name_H-M   'P 1'
#
loop_
_entity.id
_entity.type
_entity.pdbx_description
1 polymer ?
#
loop_
_entity_poly.entity_id
_entity_poly.type
_entity_poly.pdbx_seq_one_letter_code
_entity_poly.pdbx_strand_id
1 'polypeptide(L)'
;MAVMSASEQGEFFDKMEIMPSETREKYLNQRLSETLDYAYRHAPATKEIFDRAGVSPTEIHTIKDLERLPITRKADLIERQKANPPYGGFLAIPPEDIDRVFISPGPIYEPLHTGAIKWFAKSFYAAGFRKGDVVINTFTYHMSPAGILFHEALRDCGATVVATGTGNTEIQIQTMHDLKVTGFVGTPSFLMTLIKRAEDIGYNFRKDFTLERAWFTGEMLSPSLRRALEEDYQIATSQAYAVTEPGGAIAYECHQKSGMHLMDEYIVEIVDPETGKQLGPGEIGEIGVTPIHNKAWGLVRFGTGDMSSYTTEPCPCGRTASRLITIAGRTDNAVKVRGMFVVARQTEQIVLSLEPISQFQIVL
;
A
#
# COMPACT_ATOMS: atom_id res chain seq x y z
N MET A 1 2.44 14.68 17.65
CA MET A 1 2.03 13.65 18.64
C MET A 1 3.30 13.11 19.28
N ALA A 2 3.36 13.00 20.61
CA ALA A 2 4.53 12.47 21.31
C ALA A 2 4.69 10.98 20.96
N VAL A 3 5.88 10.60 20.56
CA VAL A 3 6.26 9.20 20.36
C VAL A 3 6.24 8.54 21.74
N MET A 4 5.44 7.50 21.93
CA MET A 4 5.39 6.74 23.16
C MET A 4 6.76 6.10 23.43
N SER A 5 7.19 6.06 24.69
CA SER A 5 8.43 5.42 25.09
C SER A 5 8.34 3.89 24.89
N ALA A 6 9.48 3.24 24.70
CA ALA A 6 9.53 1.78 24.45
C ALA A 6 8.88 0.91 25.56
N SER A 7 8.65 1.44 26.75
CA SER A 7 7.97 0.77 27.88
C SER A 7 6.44 0.89 27.81
N GLU A 8 5.90 1.77 26.95
CA GLU A 8 4.47 1.98 26.70
C GLU A 8 4.01 1.36 25.38
N GLN A 9 4.93 0.75 24.61
CA GLN A 9 4.66 0.12 23.33
C GLN A 9 3.98 -1.23 23.56
N GLY A 10 2.64 -1.18 23.56
CA GLY A 10 1.80 -2.36 23.56
C GLY A 10 1.75 -3.06 22.19
N GLU A 11 0.67 -3.74 21.91
CA GLU A 11 0.40 -4.48 20.67
C GLU A 11 0.19 -3.55 19.44
N PHE A 12 -0.04 -2.26 19.67
CA PHE A 12 -0.38 -1.25 18.66
C PHE A 12 0.69 -0.14 18.60
N PHE A 13 0.93 0.37 17.40
CA PHE A 13 1.86 1.47 17.18
C PHE A 13 1.31 2.79 17.74
N ASP A 14 0.02 3.03 17.53
CA ASP A 14 -0.68 4.19 18.05
C ASP A 14 -2.15 3.89 18.38
N LYS A 15 -2.81 4.87 19.02
CA LYS A 15 -4.22 4.75 19.43
C LYS A 15 -5.21 4.80 18.25
N MET A 16 -4.77 5.24 17.08
CA MET A 16 -5.61 5.27 15.89
C MET A 16 -5.99 3.87 15.44
N GLU A 17 -5.10 2.90 15.63
CA GLU A 17 -5.34 1.51 15.23
C GLU A 17 -6.54 0.86 15.94
N ILE A 18 -6.87 1.34 17.14
CA ILE A 18 -7.99 0.85 17.97
C ILE A 18 -9.11 1.87 18.16
N MET A 19 -9.14 2.93 17.35
CA MET A 19 -10.18 3.95 17.41
C MET A 19 -11.55 3.32 17.13
N PRO A 20 -12.59 3.58 17.97
CA PRO A 20 -13.94 3.08 17.71
C PRO A 20 -14.44 3.49 16.31
N SER A 21 -15.11 2.57 15.60
CA SER A 21 -15.51 2.77 14.20
C SER A 21 -16.28 4.05 13.94
N GLU A 22 -17.24 4.39 14.81
CA GLU A 22 -18.00 5.63 14.71
C GLU A 22 -17.12 6.90 14.88
N THR A 23 -16.15 6.83 15.77
CA THR A 23 -15.19 7.94 15.99
C THR A 23 -14.26 8.06 14.79
N ARG A 24 -13.80 6.92 14.23
CA ARG A 24 -12.98 6.88 13.02
C ARG A 24 -13.70 7.47 11.82
N GLU A 25 -14.98 7.12 11.62
CA GLU A 25 -15.78 7.67 10.53
C GLU A 25 -15.90 9.21 10.63
N LYS A 26 -16.20 9.73 11.82
CA LYS A 26 -16.23 11.18 12.05
C LYS A 26 -14.89 11.84 11.78
N TYR A 27 -13.80 11.23 12.24
CA TYR A 27 -12.43 11.70 11.99
C TYR A 27 -12.10 11.72 10.50
N LEU A 28 -12.37 10.63 9.78
CA LEU A 28 -12.09 10.53 8.36
C LEU A 28 -12.93 11.52 7.53
N ASN A 29 -14.21 11.69 7.84
CA ASN A 29 -15.08 12.65 7.18
C ASN A 29 -14.61 14.11 7.42
N GLN A 30 -14.17 14.43 8.63
CA GLN A 30 -13.59 15.74 8.93
C GLN A 30 -12.29 15.95 8.13
N ARG A 31 -11.38 14.99 8.16
CA ARG A 31 -10.10 15.07 7.43
C ARG A 31 -10.32 15.16 5.92
N LEU A 32 -11.30 14.43 5.39
CA LEU A 32 -11.69 14.51 3.98
C LEU A 32 -12.13 15.93 3.63
N SER A 33 -13.07 16.52 4.36
CA SER A 33 -13.57 17.88 4.10
C SER A 33 -12.44 18.92 4.15
N GLU A 34 -11.54 18.85 5.13
CA GLU A 34 -10.36 19.72 5.24
C GLU A 34 -9.42 19.56 4.03
N THR A 35 -9.20 18.32 3.60
CA THR A 35 -8.30 18.00 2.47
C THR A 35 -8.88 18.47 1.14
N LEU A 36 -10.18 18.26 0.91
CA LEU A 36 -10.85 18.68 -0.32
C LEU A 36 -10.89 20.20 -0.45
N ASP A 37 -11.23 20.92 0.63
CA ASP A 37 -11.22 22.38 0.66
C ASP A 37 -9.82 22.93 0.38
N TYR A 38 -8.80 22.35 1.01
CA TYR A 38 -7.41 22.73 0.78
C TYR A 38 -6.96 22.46 -0.66
N ALA A 39 -7.20 21.25 -1.19
CA ALA A 39 -6.82 20.88 -2.55
C ALA A 39 -7.54 21.72 -3.60
N TYR A 40 -8.83 22.02 -3.41
CA TYR A 40 -9.60 22.90 -4.28
C TYR A 40 -9.01 24.30 -4.37
N ARG A 41 -8.54 24.84 -3.24
CA ARG A 41 -7.98 26.21 -3.20
C ARG A 41 -6.57 26.32 -3.74
N HIS A 42 -5.76 25.25 -3.64
CA HIS A 42 -4.33 25.31 -3.89
C HIS A 42 -3.87 24.50 -5.11
N ALA A 43 -4.62 23.48 -5.55
CA ALA A 43 -4.29 22.67 -6.72
C ALA A 43 -5.21 22.98 -7.89
N PRO A 44 -4.74 23.69 -8.94
CA PRO A 44 -5.56 24.08 -10.10
C PRO A 44 -6.29 22.91 -10.77
N ALA A 45 -5.63 21.74 -10.89
CA ALA A 45 -6.25 20.55 -11.50
C ALA A 45 -7.41 20.02 -10.65
N THR A 46 -7.26 20.03 -9.33
CA THR A 46 -8.33 19.61 -8.42
C THR A 46 -9.52 20.56 -8.51
N LYS A 47 -9.25 21.87 -8.53
CA LYS A 47 -10.29 22.88 -8.74
C LYS A 47 -11.06 22.62 -10.03
N GLU A 48 -10.36 22.40 -11.15
CA GLU A 48 -10.97 22.08 -12.44
C GLU A 48 -11.85 20.83 -12.39
N ILE A 49 -11.43 19.78 -11.67
CA ILE A 49 -12.21 18.54 -11.50
C ILE A 49 -13.53 18.84 -10.80
N PHE A 50 -13.51 19.61 -9.70
CA PHE A 50 -14.70 20.01 -8.96
C PHE A 50 -15.64 20.89 -9.79
N ASP A 51 -15.09 21.92 -10.44
CA ASP A 51 -15.86 22.86 -11.27
C ASP A 51 -16.55 22.11 -12.45
N ARG A 52 -15.87 21.18 -13.10
CA ARG A 52 -16.45 20.35 -14.17
C ARG A 52 -17.55 19.40 -13.67
N ALA A 53 -17.40 18.88 -12.44
CA ALA A 53 -18.42 18.06 -11.82
C ALA A 53 -19.63 18.87 -11.32
N GLY A 54 -19.53 20.21 -11.30
CA GLY A 54 -20.55 21.09 -10.74
C GLY A 54 -20.75 20.90 -9.25
N VAL A 55 -19.68 20.54 -8.51
CA VAL A 55 -19.71 20.23 -7.07
C VAL A 55 -18.80 21.19 -6.33
N SER A 56 -19.25 21.72 -5.21
CA SER A 56 -18.41 22.48 -4.28
C SER A 56 -17.81 21.56 -3.22
N PRO A 57 -16.55 21.80 -2.76
CA PRO A 57 -15.99 21.07 -1.62
C PRO A 57 -16.90 21.10 -0.37
N THR A 58 -17.65 22.19 -0.18
CA THR A 58 -18.59 22.37 0.93
C THR A 58 -19.83 21.49 0.84
N GLU A 59 -20.04 20.78 -0.25
CA GLU A 59 -21.13 19.82 -0.46
C GLU A 59 -20.70 18.37 -0.23
N ILE A 60 -19.40 18.13 0.03
CA ILE A 60 -18.84 16.81 0.35
C ILE A 60 -18.61 16.75 1.86
N HIS A 61 -19.53 16.07 2.56
CA HIS A 61 -19.51 15.95 4.03
C HIS A 61 -19.07 14.57 4.50
N THR A 62 -19.26 13.57 3.65
CA THR A 62 -18.98 12.16 3.98
C THR A 62 -18.17 11.50 2.86
N ILE A 63 -17.55 10.36 3.17
CA ILE A 63 -16.88 9.53 2.16
C ILE A 63 -17.83 9.15 1.03
N LYS A 64 -19.12 8.93 1.34
CA LYS A 64 -20.15 8.58 0.33
C LYS A 64 -20.35 9.70 -0.70
N ASP A 65 -20.24 10.95 -0.31
CA ASP A 65 -20.42 12.07 -1.22
C ASP A 65 -19.34 12.19 -2.29
N LEU A 66 -18.20 11.50 -2.11
CA LEU A 66 -17.15 11.44 -3.13
C LEU A 66 -17.63 10.86 -4.47
N GLU A 67 -18.70 10.06 -4.49
CA GLU A 67 -19.30 9.56 -5.73
C GLU A 67 -19.73 10.67 -6.71
N ARG A 68 -19.88 11.89 -6.23
CA ARG A 68 -20.21 13.08 -7.05
C ARG A 68 -19.02 13.56 -7.88
N LEU A 69 -17.81 13.15 -7.54
CA LEU A 69 -16.60 13.48 -8.27
C LEU A 69 -16.17 12.31 -9.18
N PRO A 70 -15.57 12.57 -10.33
CA PRO A 70 -15.04 11.51 -11.18
C PRO A 70 -13.82 10.82 -10.53
N ILE A 71 -13.55 9.59 -10.98
CA ILE A 71 -12.30 8.90 -10.67
C ILE A 71 -11.15 9.53 -11.49
N THR A 72 -10.08 9.93 -10.82
CA THR A 72 -8.84 10.39 -11.48
C THR A 72 -8.04 9.16 -11.94
N ARG A 73 -7.83 9.02 -13.24
CA ARG A 73 -7.11 7.88 -13.81
C ARG A 73 -5.61 8.15 -13.94
N LYS A 74 -4.79 7.10 -13.86
CA LYS A 74 -3.35 7.20 -14.07
C LYS A 74 -3.01 7.79 -15.45
N ALA A 75 -3.75 7.42 -16.49
CA ALA A 75 -3.58 7.97 -17.83
C ALA A 75 -3.82 9.49 -17.87
N ASP A 76 -4.88 9.95 -17.18
CA ASP A 76 -5.19 11.39 -17.10
C ASP A 76 -4.07 12.17 -16.38
N LEU A 77 -3.50 11.58 -15.33
CA LEU A 77 -2.39 12.17 -14.59
C LEU A 77 -1.15 12.34 -15.49
N ILE A 78 -0.81 11.31 -16.27
CA ILE A 78 0.30 11.36 -17.24
C ILE A 78 0.07 12.46 -18.28
N GLU A 79 -1.11 12.50 -18.90
CA GLU A 79 -1.42 13.52 -19.93
C GLU A 79 -1.43 14.94 -19.35
N ARG A 80 -1.95 15.12 -18.13
CA ARG A 80 -1.90 16.42 -17.45
C ARG A 80 -0.48 16.87 -17.16
N GLN A 81 0.40 15.98 -16.71
CA GLN A 81 1.80 16.32 -16.46
C GLN A 81 2.56 16.64 -17.75
N LYS A 82 2.25 15.99 -18.87
CA LYS A 82 2.79 16.35 -20.18
C LYS A 82 2.32 17.74 -20.64
N ALA A 83 1.03 18.04 -20.45
CA ALA A 83 0.44 19.30 -20.88
C ALA A 83 0.84 20.49 -19.98
N ASN A 84 1.05 20.26 -18.69
CA ASN A 84 1.41 21.25 -17.68
C ASN A 84 2.50 20.72 -16.73
N PRO A 85 3.75 20.65 -17.18
CA PRO A 85 4.86 20.12 -16.35
C PRO A 85 5.16 21.02 -15.15
N PRO A 86 5.71 20.48 -14.03
CA PRO A 86 6.00 19.05 -13.85
C PRO A 86 4.83 18.26 -13.25
N TYR A 87 3.86 18.91 -12.58
CA TYR A 87 2.88 18.25 -11.71
C TYR A 87 1.45 18.24 -12.26
N GLY A 88 1.22 18.66 -13.50
CA GLY A 88 -0.11 18.60 -14.14
C GLY A 88 -1.17 19.47 -13.44
N GLY A 89 -0.75 20.46 -12.64
CA GLY A 89 -1.64 21.30 -11.83
C GLY A 89 -2.11 20.68 -10.52
N PHE A 90 -1.57 19.51 -10.11
CA PHE A 90 -1.92 18.85 -8.84
C PHE A 90 -1.06 19.29 -7.65
N LEU A 91 0.01 20.05 -7.86
CA LEU A 91 0.80 20.60 -6.75
C LEU A 91 -0.04 21.60 -5.95
N ALA A 92 -0.12 21.40 -4.63
CA ALA A 92 -0.96 22.18 -3.72
C ALA A 92 -0.16 22.97 -2.67
N ILE A 93 1.18 22.97 -2.76
CA ILE A 93 2.09 23.77 -1.93
C ILE A 93 3.03 24.57 -2.83
N PRO A 94 3.72 25.63 -2.32
CA PRO A 94 4.80 26.28 -3.02
C PRO A 94 5.90 25.28 -3.43
N PRO A 95 6.49 25.38 -4.63
CA PRO A 95 7.53 24.46 -5.08
C PRO A 95 8.75 24.39 -4.15
N GLU A 96 9.08 25.49 -3.48
CA GLU A 96 10.17 25.59 -2.49
C GLU A 96 9.93 24.77 -1.20
N ASP A 97 8.68 24.39 -0.93
CA ASP A 97 8.30 23.58 0.22
C ASP A 97 8.29 22.06 -0.09
N ILE A 98 8.66 21.68 -1.31
CA ILE A 98 8.79 20.28 -1.69
C ILE A 98 10.11 19.73 -1.13
N ASP A 99 10.02 18.71 -0.29
CA ASP A 99 11.21 18.07 0.26
C ASP A 99 11.82 17.02 -0.69
N ARG A 100 10.97 16.32 -1.43
CA ARG A 100 11.37 15.24 -2.36
C ARG A 100 10.44 15.17 -3.56
N VAL A 101 11.01 14.73 -4.68
CA VAL A 101 10.24 14.35 -5.87
C VAL A 101 10.61 12.93 -6.23
N PHE A 102 9.61 12.08 -6.32
CA PHE A 102 9.77 10.72 -6.83
C PHE A 102 9.29 10.62 -8.27
N ILE A 103 9.73 9.57 -8.94
CA ILE A 103 9.37 9.30 -10.33
C ILE A 103 8.89 7.85 -10.40
N SER A 104 7.59 7.66 -10.62
CA SER A 104 7.02 6.35 -10.89
C SER A 104 6.89 6.07 -12.39
N PRO A 105 6.67 4.79 -12.78
CA PRO A 105 6.50 4.45 -14.19
C PRO A 105 5.34 5.19 -14.86
N GLY A 106 5.72 5.95 -15.95
CA GLY A 106 4.78 6.77 -16.71
C GLY A 106 5.50 7.70 -17.70
N PRO A 107 6.55 8.54 -17.38
CA PRO A 107 6.95 8.88 -16.00
C PRO A 107 5.93 9.81 -15.32
N ILE A 108 5.73 9.61 -14.02
CA ILE A 108 4.90 10.49 -13.17
C ILE A 108 5.81 11.11 -12.10
N TYR A 109 5.77 12.43 -11.98
CA TYR A 109 6.48 13.18 -10.95
C TYR A 109 5.56 13.34 -9.72
N GLU A 110 6.01 12.85 -8.58
CA GLU A 110 5.26 12.78 -7.34
C GLU A 110 5.94 13.63 -6.27
N PRO A 111 5.38 14.82 -5.94
CA PRO A 111 5.94 15.67 -4.90
C PRO A 111 5.57 15.12 -3.52
N LEU A 112 6.52 15.13 -2.60
CA LEU A 112 6.34 14.77 -1.22
C LEU A 112 6.81 15.89 -0.30
N HIS A 113 6.01 16.17 0.73
CA HIS A 113 6.39 17.00 1.85
C HIS A 113 6.58 16.12 3.10
N THR A 114 7.71 16.24 3.78
CA THR A 114 8.22 15.27 4.80
C THR A 114 7.38 15.13 6.06
N GLY A 115 6.42 16.02 6.32
CA GLY A 115 5.49 15.85 7.45
C GLY A 115 4.67 14.56 7.38
N ALA A 116 4.77 13.85 6.27
CA ALA A 116 3.87 12.80 5.82
C ALA A 116 4.38 11.34 5.93
N ILE A 117 5.48 11.02 6.64
CA ILE A 117 6.12 9.69 6.51
C ILE A 117 5.91 8.78 7.72
N LYS A 118 5.70 9.34 8.90
CA LYS A 118 5.71 8.58 10.16
C LYS A 118 4.66 7.47 10.29
N TRP A 119 3.57 7.52 9.57
CA TRP A 119 2.49 6.52 9.68
C TRP A 119 2.81 5.17 9.06
N PHE A 120 3.75 5.07 8.13
CA PHE A 120 4.15 3.77 7.57
C PHE A 120 4.71 2.83 8.63
N ALA A 121 5.26 3.36 9.71
CA ALA A 121 5.79 2.58 10.82
C ALA A 121 4.76 1.60 11.40
N LYS A 122 3.46 1.95 11.41
CA LYS A 122 2.41 1.06 11.94
C LYS A 122 2.33 -0.28 11.20
N SER A 123 2.61 -0.31 9.88
CA SER A 123 2.59 -1.56 9.12
C SER A 123 3.76 -2.48 9.49
N PHE A 124 4.94 -1.93 9.66
CA PHE A 124 6.11 -2.68 10.13
C PHE A 124 5.97 -3.11 11.59
N TYR A 125 5.41 -2.23 12.41
CA TYR A 125 5.13 -2.54 13.81
C TYR A 125 4.13 -3.69 13.95
N ALA A 126 3.06 -3.71 13.13
CA ALA A 126 2.09 -4.80 13.06
C ALA A 126 2.70 -6.12 12.56
N ALA A 127 3.73 -6.04 11.71
CA ALA A 127 4.53 -7.18 11.25
C ALA A 127 5.58 -7.66 12.26
N GLY A 128 5.67 -7.01 13.43
CA GLY A 128 6.55 -7.40 14.52
C GLY A 128 7.94 -6.77 14.52
N PHE A 129 8.24 -5.82 13.64
CA PHE A 129 9.53 -5.11 13.67
C PHE A 129 9.64 -4.21 14.89
N ARG A 130 10.79 -4.26 15.55
CA ARG A 130 11.05 -3.54 16.82
C ARG A 130 12.48 -3.04 16.90
N LYS A 131 12.76 -2.30 17.96
CA LYS A 131 14.12 -1.94 18.34
C LYS A 131 14.95 -3.20 18.58
N GLY A 132 16.13 -3.24 17.94
CA GLY A 132 17.04 -4.38 17.97
C GLY A 132 17.01 -5.23 16.72
N ASP A 133 15.98 -5.09 15.85
CA ASP A 133 16.00 -5.73 14.53
C ASP A 133 17.07 -5.11 13.64
N VAL A 134 17.74 -5.95 12.86
CA VAL A 134 18.56 -5.57 11.72
C VAL A 134 17.81 -5.98 10.45
N VAL A 135 17.42 -5.01 9.66
CA VAL A 135 16.50 -5.23 8.53
C VAL A 135 17.17 -4.88 7.22
N ILE A 136 17.21 -5.84 6.30
CA ILE A 136 17.65 -5.58 4.93
C ILE A 136 16.47 -5.04 4.10
N ASN A 137 16.64 -3.85 3.52
CA ASN A 137 15.66 -3.26 2.61
C ASN A 137 16.17 -3.35 1.18
N THR A 138 15.48 -4.14 0.37
CA THR A 138 15.85 -4.48 -1.00
C THR A 138 15.12 -3.66 -2.06
N PHE A 139 14.27 -2.70 -1.67
CA PHE A 139 13.69 -1.74 -2.60
C PHE A 139 14.69 -0.69 -3.05
N THR A 140 14.51 -0.19 -4.27
CA THR A 140 15.39 0.85 -4.83
C THR A 140 15.36 2.13 -4.02
N TYR A 141 16.54 2.75 -3.83
CA TYR A 141 16.72 4.01 -3.12
C TYR A 141 16.80 5.24 -4.06
N HIS A 142 16.57 5.05 -5.33
CA HIS A 142 16.59 6.11 -6.33
C HIS A 142 15.31 6.08 -7.16
N MET A 143 14.87 7.26 -7.61
CA MET A 143 13.67 7.53 -8.39
C MET A 143 12.36 7.13 -7.68
N SER A 144 12.15 5.86 -7.36
CA SER A 144 10.95 5.34 -6.69
C SER A 144 10.95 5.63 -5.17
N PRO A 145 9.79 5.84 -4.55
CA PRO A 145 9.70 6.17 -3.12
C PRO A 145 10.00 5.00 -2.17
N ALA A 146 9.81 3.76 -2.59
CA ALA A 146 9.72 2.60 -1.70
C ALA A 146 10.96 2.41 -0.80
N GLY A 147 12.18 2.47 -1.37
CA GLY A 147 13.39 2.29 -0.58
C GLY A 147 13.53 3.31 0.55
N ILE A 148 13.31 4.59 0.23
CA ILE A 148 13.46 5.69 1.19
C ILE A 148 12.34 5.68 2.23
N LEU A 149 11.08 5.58 1.79
CA LEU A 149 9.94 5.63 2.71
C LEU A 149 9.91 4.47 3.68
N PHE A 150 10.21 3.25 3.21
CA PHE A 150 10.26 2.08 4.07
C PHE A 150 11.46 2.09 5.01
N HIS A 151 12.60 2.63 4.55
CA HIS A 151 13.76 2.85 5.41
C HIS A 151 13.41 3.74 6.61
N GLU A 152 12.82 4.90 6.36
CA GLU A 152 12.45 5.84 7.41
C GLU A 152 11.40 5.24 8.37
N ALA A 153 10.39 4.56 7.84
CA ALA A 153 9.37 3.90 8.64
C ALA A 153 9.91 2.76 9.54
N LEU A 154 10.86 1.97 9.04
CA LEU A 154 11.55 0.95 9.85
C LEU A 154 12.37 1.59 10.97
N ARG A 155 13.03 2.71 10.70
CA ARG A 155 13.74 3.47 11.74
C ARG A 155 12.80 4.01 12.82
N ASP A 156 11.59 4.43 12.44
CA ASP A 156 10.55 4.84 13.40
C ASP A 156 10.06 3.68 14.28
N CYS A 157 10.16 2.42 13.81
CA CYS A 157 10.00 1.22 14.63
C CYS A 157 11.21 0.92 15.53
N GLY A 158 12.33 1.65 15.37
CA GLY A 158 13.56 1.46 16.11
C GLY A 158 14.54 0.45 15.50
N ALA A 159 14.27 -0.08 14.32
CA ALA A 159 15.13 -1.03 13.63
C ALA A 159 16.38 -0.37 13.05
N THR A 160 17.46 -1.15 12.93
CA THR A 160 18.63 -0.81 12.12
C THR A 160 18.38 -1.25 10.68
N VAL A 161 18.49 -0.33 9.73
CA VAL A 161 18.18 -0.64 8.31
C VAL A 161 19.44 -0.74 7.48
N VAL A 162 19.61 -1.87 6.81
CA VAL A 162 20.65 -2.10 5.81
C VAL A 162 20.09 -1.75 4.43
N ALA A 163 20.55 -0.64 3.88
CA ALA A 163 20.03 -0.05 2.64
C ALA A 163 20.72 -0.66 1.41
N THR A 164 20.42 -1.92 1.09
CA THR A 164 21.07 -2.59 -0.05
C THR A 164 20.46 -2.24 -1.40
N GLY A 165 19.17 -1.92 -1.42
CA GLY A 165 18.46 -1.68 -2.67
C GLY A 165 18.36 -2.95 -3.52
N THR A 166 18.19 -2.77 -4.83
CA THR A 166 18.08 -3.84 -5.82
C THR A 166 19.44 -4.30 -6.34
N GLY A 167 19.53 -5.55 -6.78
CA GLY A 167 20.76 -6.12 -7.39
C GLY A 167 21.78 -6.62 -6.35
N ASN A 168 22.95 -7.06 -6.84
CA ASN A 168 24.07 -7.55 -6.02
C ASN A 168 23.68 -8.68 -5.03
N THR A 169 22.98 -9.68 -5.51
CA THR A 169 22.42 -10.80 -4.73
C THR A 169 23.45 -11.44 -3.79
N GLU A 170 24.69 -11.66 -4.27
CA GLU A 170 25.75 -12.29 -3.45
C GLU A 170 26.20 -11.39 -2.30
N ILE A 171 26.34 -10.09 -2.55
CA ILE A 171 26.66 -9.11 -1.49
C ILE A 171 25.51 -9.04 -0.47
N GLN A 172 24.27 -9.11 -0.92
CA GLN A 172 23.12 -9.13 0.00
C GLN A 172 23.11 -10.37 0.88
N ILE A 173 23.38 -11.56 0.32
CA ILE A 173 23.50 -12.81 1.08
C ILE A 173 24.62 -12.71 2.11
N GLN A 174 25.82 -12.25 1.68
CA GLN A 174 26.95 -12.04 2.59
C GLN A 174 26.58 -11.05 3.71
N THR A 175 25.91 -9.95 3.37
CA THR A 175 25.47 -8.94 4.33
C THR A 175 24.44 -9.51 5.32
N MET A 176 23.48 -10.31 4.85
CA MET A 176 22.51 -10.98 5.71
C MET A 176 23.18 -11.90 6.73
N HIS A 177 24.18 -12.66 6.25
CA HIS A 177 24.94 -13.56 7.12
C HIS A 177 25.78 -12.81 8.15
N ASP A 178 26.58 -11.84 7.71
CA ASP A 178 27.59 -11.17 8.57
C ASP A 178 26.94 -10.24 9.59
N LEU A 179 25.88 -9.51 9.21
CA LEU A 179 25.17 -8.58 10.10
C LEU A 179 24.07 -9.26 10.91
N LYS A 180 23.90 -10.59 10.77
CA LYS A 180 22.84 -11.34 11.47
C LYS A 180 21.47 -10.69 11.29
N VAL A 181 21.11 -10.46 10.04
CA VAL A 181 19.85 -9.82 9.64
C VAL A 181 18.66 -10.61 10.17
N THR A 182 17.77 -9.94 10.91
CA THR A 182 16.56 -10.53 11.51
C THR A 182 15.30 -10.26 10.67
N GLY A 183 15.34 -9.24 9.81
CA GLY A 183 14.18 -8.79 9.04
C GLY A 183 14.50 -8.54 7.57
N PHE A 184 13.52 -8.83 6.71
CA PHE A 184 13.57 -8.58 5.28
C PHE A 184 12.42 -7.69 4.84
N VAL A 185 12.71 -6.71 3.97
CA VAL A 185 11.72 -5.87 3.29
C VAL A 185 11.98 -5.90 1.78
N GLY A 186 11.01 -6.36 1.01
CA GLY A 186 11.16 -6.56 -0.43
C GLY A 186 9.95 -7.23 -1.08
N THR A 187 10.17 -7.86 -2.23
CA THR A 187 9.15 -8.70 -2.87
C THR A 187 9.31 -10.18 -2.44
N PRO A 188 8.22 -10.95 -2.36
CA PRO A 188 8.30 -12.36 -1.94
C PRO A 188 9.13 -13.21 -2.89
N SER A 189 9.06 -13.00 -4.20
CA SER A 189 9.86 -13.73 -5.17
C SER A 189 11.36 -13.47 -5.01
N PHE A 190 11.74 -12.22 -4.64
CA PHE A 190 13.14 -11.87 -4.45
C PHE A 190 13.74 -12.51 -3.18
N LEU A 191 12.98 -12.61 -2.08
CA LEU A 191 13.43 -13.35 -0.90
C LEU A 191 13.70 -14.82 -1.25
N MET A 192 12.81 -15.47 -1.99
CA MET A 192 13.07 -16.86 -2.45
C MET A 192 14.31 -16.97 -3.35
N THR A 193 14.57 -15.96 -4.17
CA THR A 193 15.80 -15.91 -4.98
C THR A 193 17.04 -15.85 -4.10
N LEU A 194 17.04 -15.01 -3.04
CA LEU A 194 18.14 -14.91 -2.08
C LEU A 194 18.34 -16.24 -1.34
N ILE A 195 17.27 -16.86 -0.86
CA ILE A 195 17.31 -18.16 -0.15
C ILE A 195 17.94 -19.22 -1.05
N LYS A 196 17.39 -19.44 -2.25
CA LYS A 196 17.92 -20.45 -3.20
C LYS A 196 19.38 -20.19 -3.57
N ARG A 197 19.72 -18.92 -3.84
CA ARG A 197 21.10 -18.59 -4.19
C ARG A 197 22.05 -18.81 -3.01
N ALA A 198 21.65 -18.54 -1.78
CA ALA A 198 22.44 -18.84 -0.60
C ALA A 198 22.71 -20.36 -0.47
N GLU A 199 21.68 -21.17 -0.70
CA GLU A 199 21.80 -22.64 -0.69
C GLU A 199 22.71 -23.14 -1.84
N ASP A 200 22.59 -22.60 -3.04
CA ASP A 200 23.44 -22.94 -4.21
C ASP A 200 24.92 -22.66 -3.96
N ILE A 201 25.25 -21.64 -3.17
CA ILE A 201 26.66 -21.32 -2.83
C ILE A 201 27.14 -21.97 -1.52
N GLY A 202 26.36 -22.89 -0.96
CA GLY A 202 26.77 -23.80 0.10
C GLY A 202 26.30 -23.47 1.51
N TYR A 203 25.48 -22.42 1.73
CA TYR A 203 24.86 -22.17 3.02
C TYR A 203 23.67 -23.10 3.27
N ASN A 204 23.44 -23.40 4.54
CA ASN A 204 22.14 -23.91 5.00
C ASN A 204 21.33 -22.73 5.53
N PHE A 205 20.32 -22.27 4.78
CA PHE A 205 19.64 -21.02 5.11
C PHE A 205 19.07 -21.01 6.53
N ARG A 206 18.46 -22.10 6.98
CA ARG A 206 17.88 -22.20 8.34
C ARG A 206 18.90 -22.21 9.48
N LYS A 207 20.13 -22.65 9.21
CA LYS A 207 21.16 -22.77 10.26
C LYS A 207 22.10 -21.59 10.30
N ASP A 208 22.40 -21.03 9.12
CA ASP A 208 23.45 -20.03 8.96
C ASP A 208 22.92 -18.60 9.02
N PHE A 209 21.60 -18.41 8.79
CA PHE A 209 20.93 -17.10 8.84
C PHE A 209 19.99 -16.97 10.02
N THR A 210 19.78 -15.72 10.45
CA THR A 210 18.95 -15.33 11.59
C THR A 210 17.66 -14.64 11.19
N LEU A 211 17.23 -14.79 9.94
CA LEU A 211 16.03 -14.15 9.40
C LEU A 211 14.77 -14.72 10.05
N GLU A 212 14.04 -13.88 10.80
CA GLU A 212 12.84 -14.26 11.53
C GLU A 212 11.55 -13.77 10.89
N ARG A 213 11.61 -12.62 10.21
CA ARG A 213 10.42 -11.98 9.64
C ARG A 213 10.67 -11.31 8.31
N ALA A 214 9.62 -11.31 7.49
CA ALA A 214 9.63 -10.64 6.19
C ALA A 214 8.34 -9.85 5.97
N TRP A 215 8.49 -8.64 5.43
CA TRP A 215 7.39 -7.78 5.03
C TRP A 215 7.47 -7.53 3.53
N PHE A 216 6.35 -7.74 2.85
CA PHE A 216 6.27 -7.77 1.41
C PHE A 216 5.31 -6.73 0.84
N THR A 217 5.67 -6.14 -0.29
CA THR A 217 4.79 -5.35 -1.15
C THR A 217 5.30 -5.36 -2.60
N GLY A 218 4.55 -4.74 -3.52
CA GLY A 218 4.88 -4.66 -4.94
C GLY A 218 4.56 -5.93 -5.73
N GLU A 219 4.34 -7.03 -5.03
CA GLU A 219 4.00 -8.34 -5.57
C GLU A 219 3.14 -9.08 -4.57
N MET A 220 2.19 -9.87 -5.03
CA MET A 220 1.35 -10.65 -4.12
C MET A 220 2.09 -11.84 -3.53
N LEU A 221 1.96 -12.02 -2.24
CA LEU A 221 2.41 -13.23 -1.55
C LEU A 221 1.40 -14.37 -1.80
N SER A 222 1.76 -15.30 -2.67
CA SER A 222 0.89 -16.47 -2.93
C SER A 222 0.78 -17.38 -1.69
N PRO A 223 -0.35 -18.09 -1.50
CA PRO A 223 -0.50 -19.00 -0.36
C PRO A 223 0.57 -20.10 -0.30
N SER A 224 1.03 -20.59 -1.45
CA SER A 224 2.08 -21.62 -1.52
C SER A 224 3.43 -21.06 -1.07
N LEU A 225 3.79 -19.85 -1.54
CA LEU A 225 5.03 -19.20 -1.16
C LEU A 225 5.03 -18.80 0.32
N ARG A 226 3.89 -18.33 0.84
CA ARG A 226 3.72 -18.05 2.27
C ARG A 226 3.98 -19.31 3.10
N ARG A 227 3.36 -20.44 2.74
CA ARG A 227 3.59 -21.71 3.45
C ARG A 227 5.06 -22.11 3.42
N ALA A 228 5.71 -22.07 2.27
CA ALA A 228 7.13 -22.40 2.17
C ALA A 228 8.00 -21.53 3.08
N LEU A 229 7.78 -20.20 3.09
CA LEU A 229 8.54 -19.30 3.97
C LEU A 229 8.27 -19.55 5.45
N GLU A 230 7.01 -19.80 5.84
CA GLU A 230 6.62 -19.95 7.24
C GLU A 230 6.89 -21.37 7.79
N GLU A 231 6.65 -22.42 7.01
CA GLU A 231 6.80 -23.80 7.44
C GLU A 231 8.22 -24.33 7.21
N ASP A 232 8.79 -24.13 6.00
CA ASP A 232 10.10 -24.70 5.65
C ASP A 232 11.24 -23.83 6.21
N TYR A 233 11.12 -22.49 6.13
CA TYR A 233 12.15 -21.56 6.55
C TYR A 233 11.90 -20.89 7.91
N GLN A 234 10.69 -21.05 8.49
CA GLN A 234 10.28 -20.46 9.78
C GLN A 234 10.38 -18.92 9.82
N ILE A 235 10.11 -18.28 8.69
CA ILE A 235 10.10 -16.84 8.55
C ILE A 235 8.67 -16.35 8.66
N ALA A 236 8.33 -15.57 9.70
CA ALA A 236 7.02 -14.93 9.81
C ALA A 236 6.81 -13.93 8.66
N THR A 237 5.72 -14.07 7.91
CA THR A 237 5.45 -13.22 6.76
C THR A 237 4.32 -12.25 7.01
N SER A 238 4.42 -11.05 6.44
CA SER A 238 3.37 -10.03 6.34
C SER A 238 3.41 -9.37 4.98
N GLN A 239 2.28 -8.85 4.52
CA GLN A 239 2.23 -8.07 3.29
C GLN A 239 1.47 -6.77 3.49
N ALA A 240 1.71 -5.82 2.60
CA ALA A 240 0.96 -4.57 2.52
C ALA A 240 0.61 -4.24 1.09
N TYR A 241 -0.51 -3.56 0.89
CA TYR A 241 -0.88 -2.97 -0.36
C TYR A 241 -0.36 -1.53 -0.42
N ALA A 242 0.49 -1.26 -1.39
CA ALA A 242 1.12 0.05 -1.57
C ALA A 242 0.99 0.52 -3.01
N VAL A 243 0.71 1.81 -3.19
CA VAL A 243 0.61 2.48 -4.49
C VAL A 243 1.41 3.79 -4.41
N THR A 244 2.20 4.08 -5.44
CA THR A 244 3.12 5.21 -5.43
C THR A 244 2.39 6.55 -5.55
N GLU A 245 1.43 6.68 -6.45
CA GLU A 245 0.74 7.92 -6.75
C GLU A 245 0.04 8.55 -5.53
N PRO A 246 -0.73 7.82 -4.72
CA PRO A 246 -1.27 8.37 -3.48
C PRO A 246 -0.26 8.43 -2.33
N GLY A 247 0.96 7.92 -2.51
CA GLY A 247 2.07 8.17 -1.60
C GLY A 247 2.46 7.02 -0.67
N GLY A 248 2.16 5.75 -1.00
CA GLY A 248 2.77 4.62 -0.31
C GLY A 248 1.84 3.50 0.15
N ALA A 249 2.11 2.91 1.33
CA ALA A 249 1.30 1.81 1.87
C ALA A 249 -0.08 2.33 2.31
N ILE A 250 -1.13 1.70 1.79
CA ILE A 250 -2.53 2.07 1.99
C ILE A 250 -3.20 1.09 2.96
N ALA A 251 -2.78 -0.17 2.94
CA ALA A 251 -3.30 -1.22 3.80
C ALA A 251 -2.20 -2.23 4.16
N TYR A 252 -2.30 -2.85 5.33
CA TYR A 252 -1.30 -3.78 5.85
C TYR A 252 -1.91 -4.96 6.61
N GLU A 253 -1.28 -6.11 6.55
CA GLU A 253 -1.64 -7.28 7.35
C GLU A 253 -1.23 -7.11 8.82
N CYS A 254 -2.06 -7.65 9.70
CA CYS A 254 -1.70 -7.98 11.08
C CYS A 254 -1.37 -9.48 11.20
N HIS A 255 -1.00 -9.91 12.42
CA HIS A 255 -0.69 -11.31 12.71
C HIS A 255 -1.82 -12.31 12.43
N GLN A 256 -3.08 -11.85 12.33
CA GLN A 256 -4.23 -12.69 11.98
C GLN A 256 -4.29 -13.04 10.49
N LYS A 257 -3.61 -12.28 9.62
CA LYS A 257 -3.53 -12.51 8.15
C LYS A 257 -4.90 -12.67 7.47
N SER A 258 -5.94 -12.06 8.05
CA SER A 258 -7.34 -12.14 7.56
C SER A 258 -7.74 -10.91 6.76
N GLY A 259 -6.86 -10.45 5.87
CA GLY A 259 -6.96 -9.22 5.11
C GLY A 259 -6.02 -8.13 5.63
N MET A 260 -6.01 -6.99 4.93
CA MET A 260 -5.11 -5.87 5.18
C MET A 260 -5.90 -4.69 5.75
N HIS A 261 -5.59 -4.25 6.98
CA HIS A 261 -6.20 -3.08 7.62
C HIS A 261 -5.90 -1.81 6.84
N LEU A 262 -6.94 -1.03 6.56
CA LEU A 262 -6.80 0.28 5.92
C LEU A 262 -6.09 1.27 6.85
N MET A 263 -5.23 2.10 6.29
CA MET A 263 -4.57 3.18 7.01
C MET A 263 -5.45 4.42 7.06
N ASP A 264 -5.52 5.06 8.22
CA ASP A 264 -6.35 6.27 8.46
C ASP A 264 -5.81 7.54 7.77
N GLU A 265 -4.70 7.44 7.10
CA GLU A 265 -4.08 8.50 6.31
C GLU A 265 -4.66 8.59 4.89
N TYR A 266 -5.53 7.66 4.54
CA TYR A 266 -6.19 7.58 3.24
C TYR A 266 -7.68 7.39 3.39
N ILE A 267 -8.45 8.00 2.51
CA ILE A 267 -9.81 7.55 2.23
C ILE A 267 -9.71 6.50 1.12
N VAL A 268 -10.18 5.31 1.42
CA VAL A 268 -10.19 4.19 0.47
C VAL A 268 -11.63 3.83 0.14
N GLU A 269 -11.94 3.79 -1.14
CA GLU A 269 -13.22 3.40 -1.69
C GLU A 269 -13.05 2.12 -2.51
N ILE A 270 -14.03 1.24 -2.50
CA ILE A 270 -14.16 0.19 -3.53
C ILE A 270 -15.27 0.66 -4.46
N VAL A 271 -14.95 0.86 -5.74
CA VAL A 271 -15.86 1.47 -6.70
C VAL A 271 -16.07 0.58 -7.93
N ASP A 272 -17.25 0.68 -8.52
CA ASP A 272 -17.50 0.14 -9.84
C ASP A 272 -16.65 0.92 -10.86
N PRO A 273 -15.73 0.28 -11.60
CA PRO A 273 -14.78 0.97 -12.47
C PRO A 273 -15.43 1.64 -13.68
N GLU A 274 -16.69 1.26 -14.04
CA GLU A 274 -17.43 1.86 -15.15
C GLU A 274 -18.19 3.12 -14.72
N THR A 275 -18.82 3.07 -13.54
CA THR A 275 -19.72 4.14 -13.08
C THR A 275 -19.09 5.04 -12.01
N GLY A 276 -18.01 4.61 -11.38
CA GLY A 276 -17.38 5.30 -10.24
C GLY A 276 -18.21 5.25 -8.95
N LYS A 277 -19.30 4.50 -8.89
CA LYS A 277 -20.14 4.36 -7.69
C LYS A 277 -19.47 3.45 -6.68
N GLN A 278 -19.58 3.80 -5.39
CA GLN A 278 -19.05 2.98 -4.30
C GLN A 278 -19.86 1.69 -4.17
N LEU A 279 -19.11 0.60 -3.94
CA LEU A 279 -19.65 -0.74 -3.70
C LEU A 279 -19.65 -1.06 -2.20
N GLY A 280 -20.51 -1.98 -1.81
CA GLY A 280 -20.63 -2.44 -0.42
C GLY A 280 -19.55 -3.45 0.00
N PRO A 281 -19.51 -3.79 1.32
CA PRO A 281 -18.62 -4.83 1.81
C PRO A 281 -18.82 -6.16 1.07
N GLY A 282 -17.71 -6.82 0.70
CA GLY A 282 -17.70 -8.09 -0.04
C GLY A 282 -17.85 -7.97 -1.56
N GLU A 283 -18.30 -6.83 -2.07
CA GLU A 283 -18.39 -6.59 -3.51
C GLU A 283 -17.00 -6.26 -4.08
N ILE A 284 -16.69 -6.80 -5.26
CA ILE A 284 -15.41 -6.58 -5.94
C ILE A 284 -15.52 -5.35 -6.85
N GLY A 285 -14.58 -4.43 -6.69
CA GLY A 285 -14.46 -3.23 -7.50
C GLY A 285 -13.05 -2.69 -7.51
N GLU A 286 -12.86 -1.57 -8.20
CA GLU A 286 -11.58 -0.87 -8.25
C GLU A 286 -11.31 -0.15 -6.92
N ILE A 287 -10.06 -0.17 -6.49
CA ILE A 287 -9.61 0.59 -5.33
C ILE A 287 -9.44 2.06 -5.74
N GLY A 288 -10.28 2.93 -5.20
CA GLY A 288 -10.15 4.38 -5.27
C GLY A 288 -9.47 4.92 -4.02
N VAL A 289 -8.54 5.87 -4.15
CA VAL A 289 -7.77 6.40 -3.02
C VAL A 289 -7.73 7.91 -3.05
N THR A 290 -8.03 8.54 -1.90
CA THR A 290 -7.79 9.96 -1.66
C THR A 290 -6.82 10.09 -0.49
N PRO A 291 -5.56 10.55 -0.70
CA PRO A 291 -4.63 10.78 0.40
C PRO A 291 -5.06 12.01 1.19
N ILE A 292 -5.23 11.87 2.51
CA ILE A 292 -5.63 12.96 3.41
C ILE A 292 -4.50 13.45 4.33
N HIS A 293 -3.30 12.97 4.08
CA HIS A 293 -2.10 13.25 4.88
C HIS A 293 -1.09 14.12 4.13
N ASN A 294 -1.01 14.01 2.81
CA ASN A 294 -0.02 14.69 1.99
C ASN A 294 -0.62 15.97 1.38
N LYS A 295 -0.35 17.11 2.01
CA LYS A 295 -0.79 18.42 1.51
C LYS A 295 -0.11 18.86 0.21
N ALA A 296 1.04 18.27 -0.13
CA ALA A 296 1.74 18.65 -1.37
C ALA A 296 1.00 18.22 -2.64
N TRP A 297 0.19 17.18 -2.55
CA TRP A 297 -0.40 16.51 -3.68
C TRP A 297 -1.92 16.56 -3.63
N GLY A 298 -2.53 17.40 -4.43
CA GLY A 298 -3.99 17.59 -4.49
C GLY A 298 -4.74 16.47 -5.22
N LEU A 299 -4.26 15.23 -5.13
CA LEU A 299 -4.86 14.08 -5.77
C LEU A 299 -6.13 13.64 -5.02
N VAL A 300 -7.24 13.57 -5.74
CA VAL A 300 -8.54 13.18 -5.17
C VAL A 300 -9.11 12.04 -6.00
N ARG A 301 -9.63 11.03 -5.31
CA ARG A 301 -10.32 9.89 -5.92
C ARG A 301 -9.50 9.20 -7.01
N PHE A 302 -8.25 8.88 -6.69
CA PHE A 302 -7.35 8.21 -7.63
C PHE A 302 -7.71 6.74 -7.78
N GLY A 303 -8.09 6.32 -8.99
CA GLY A 303 -8.31 4.93 -9.34
C GLY A 303 -6.98 4.24 -9.59
N THR A 304 -6.67 3.25 -8.75
CA THR A 304 -5.37 2.56 -8.79
C THR A 304 -5.25 1.57 -9.95
N GLY A 305 -6.38 1.20 -10.55
CA GLY A 305 -6.48 0.13 -11.53
C GLY A 305 -6.41 -1.27 -10.91
N ASP A 306 -6.25 -1.38 -9.59
CA ASP A 306 -6.29 -2.66 -8.87
C ASP A 306 -7.69 -2.93 -8.32
N MET A 307 -8.12 -4.18 -8.35
CA MET A 307 -9.42 -4.60 -7.87
C MET A 307 -9.32 -5.33 -6.55
N SER A 308 -10.25 -5.03 -5.65
CA SER A 308 -10.37 -5.66 -4.34
C SER A 308 -11.80 -5.65 -3.85
N SER A 309 -12.03 -6.29 -2.72
CA SER A 309 -13.21 -6.10 -1.87
C SER A 309 -12.76 -5.76 -0.45
N TYR A 310 -13.67 -5.27 0.38
CA TYR A 310 -13.37 -4.98 1.77
C TYR A 310 -14.37 -5.62 2.73
N THR A 311 -13.97 -5.73 4.00
CA THR A 311 -14.83 -6.16 5.10
C THR A 311 -14.78 -5.16 6.25
N THR A 312 -15.91 -5.04 6.95
CA THR A 312 -16.06 -4.30 8.21
C THR A 312 -16.12 -5.22 9.43
N GLU A 313 -16.02 -6.55 9.22
CA GLU A 313 -16.02 -7.52 10.29
C GLU A 313 -14.89 -7.26 11.28
N PRO A 314 -15.13 -7.36 12.60
CA PRO A 314 -14.08 -7.19 13.59
C PRO A 314 -12.90 -8.13 13.37
N CYS A 315 -11.69 -7.61 13.55
CA CYS A 315 -10.50 -8.44 13.52
C CYS A 315 -10.10 -8.86 14.94
N PRO A 316 -9.81 -10.16 15.19
CA PRO A 316 -9.37 -10.64 16.52
C PRO A 316 -8.08 -9.99 17.01
N CYS A 317 -7.31 -9.33 16.14
CA CYS A 317 -6.11 -8.56 16.53
C CYS A 317 -6.42 -7.28 17.32
N GLY A 318 -7.68 -6.89 17.46
CA GLY A 318 -8.11 -5.67 18.15
C GLY A 318 -8.10 -4.40 17.31
N ARG A 319 -7.48 -4.39 16.12
CA ARG A 319 -7.56 -3.25 15.18
C ARG A 319 -8.95 -3.10 14.62
N THR A 320 -9.43 -1.87 14.56
CA THR A 320 -10.83 -1.54 14.24
C THR A 320 -11.03 -0.97 12.83
N ALA A 321 -9.96 -0.72 12.07
CA ALA A 321 -10.07 -0.29 10.68
C ALA A 321 -10.60 -1.43 9.81
N SER A 322 -11.43 -1.10 8.80
CA SER A 322 -11.84 -2.02 7.74
C SER A 322 -10.63 -2.64 7.05
N ARG A 323 -10.81 -3.80 6.42
CA ARG A 323 -9.73 -4.52 5.78
C ARG A 323 -10.02 -4.78 4.31
N LEU A 324 -9.04 -4.55 3.44
CA LEU A 324 -9.03 -5.16 2.11
C LEU A 324 -8.86 -6.67 2.26
N ILE A 325 -9.67 -7.45 1.56
CA ILE A 325 -9.64 -8.91 1.70
C ILE A 325 -8.49 -9.49 0.90
N THR A 326 -8.39 -9.12 -0.37
CA THR A 326 -7.33 -9.56 -1.28
C THR A 326 -7.26 -8.61 -2.47
N ILE A 327 -6.11 -8.56 -3.12
CA ILE A 327 -6.02 -7.93 -4.45
C ILE A 327 -6.46 -8.96 -5.48
N ALA A 328 -7.63 -8.76 -6.05
CA ALA A 328 -8.24 -9.71 -6.98
C ALA A 328 -7.56 -9.70 -8.36
N GLY A 329 -7.03 -8.55 -8.78
CA GLY A 329 -6.36 -8.36 -10.06
C GLY A 329 -6.41 -6.90 -10.50
N ARG A 330 -6.34 -6.66 -11.82
CA ARG A 330 -6.40 -5.32 -12.40
C ARG A 330 -7.68 -5.11 -13.19
N THR A 331 -8.12 -3.86 -13.29
CA THR A 331 -9.33 -3.47 -14.04
C THR A 331 -9.22 -3.78 -15.54
N ASP A 332 -8.02 -3.66 -16.13
CA ASP A 332 -7.73 -3.99 -17.52
C ASP A 332 -7.78 -5.50 -17.83
N ASN A 333 -7.73 -6.35 -16.79
CA ASN A 333 -7.84 -7.80 -16.88
C ASN A 333 -9.14 -8.34 -16.26
N ALA A 334 -10.15 -7.50 -16.08
CA ALA A 334 -11.45 -7.84 -15.52
C ALA A 334 -12.55 -7.63 -16.54
N VAL A 335 -13.52 -8.54 -16.58
CA VAL A 335 -14.70 -8.44 -17.45
C VAL A 335 -15.97 -8.52 -16.61
N LYS A 336 -16.92 -7.65 -16.88
CA LYS A 336 -18.21 -7.65 -16.18
C LYS A 336 -19.19 -8.62 -16.84
N VAL A 337 -19.58 -9.66 -16.12
CA VAL A 337 -20.53 -10.67 -16.58
C VAL A 337 -21.75 -10.66 -15.67
N ARG A 338 -22.93 -10.34 -16.21
CA ARG A 338 -24.21 -10.28 -15.47
C ARG A 338 -24.13 -9.47 -14.17
N GLY A 339 -23.39 -8.34 -14.19
CA GLY A 339 -23.25 -7.44 -13.05
C GLY A 339 -22.11 -7.78 -12.08
N MET A 340 -21.43 -8.91 -12.25
CA MET A 340 -20.27 -9.30 -11.45
C MET A 340 -18.98 -9.18 -12.24
N PHE A 341 -17.89 -8.73 -11.59
CA PHE A 341 -16.58 -8.73 -12.21
C PHE A 341 -15.94 -10.12 -12.14
N VAL A 342 -15.61 -10.67 -13.30
CA VAL A 342 -14.79 -11.88 -13.44
C VAL A 342 -13.37 -11.41 -13.69
N VAL A 343 -12.50 -11.69 -12.74
CA VAL A 343 -11.09 -11.33 -12.81
C VAL A 343 -10.29 -12.58 -13.16
N ALA A 344 -9.46 -12.51 -14.20
CA ALA A 344 -8.73 -13.65 -14.73
C ALA A 344 -7.99 -14.45 -13.64
N ARG A 345 -7.35 -13.76 -12.71
CA ARG A 345 -6.60 -14.38 -11.62
C ARG A 345 -7.46 -15.18 -10.64
N GLN A 346 -8.65 -14.69 -10.29
CA GLN A 346 -9.55 -15.43 -9.39
C GLN A 346 -10.02 -16.72 -10.05
N THR A 347 -10.33 -16.63 -11.35
CA THR A 347 -10.69 -17.81 -12.13
C THR A 347 -9.53 -18.80 -12.22
N GLU A 348 -8.31 -18.30 -12.43
CA GLU A 348 -7.10 -19.11 -12.39
C GLU A 348 -6.93 -19.87 -11.07
N GLN A 349 -7.05 -19.19 -9.95
CA GLN A 349 -6.95 -19.82 -8.62
C GLN A 349 -7.99 -20.92 -8.41
N ILE A 350 -9.23 -20.69 -8.83
CA ILE A 350 -10.31 -21.68 -8.75
C ILE A 350 -10.01 -22.87 -9.64
N VAL A 351 -9.66 -22.62 -10.91
CA VAL A 351 -9.46 -23.68 -11.89
C VAL A 351 -8.24 -24.55 -11.56
N LEU A 352 -7.11 -23.93 -11.16
CA LEU A 352 -5.90 -24.66 -10.78
C LEU A 352 -6.03 -25.39 -9.44
N SER A 353 -7.04 -25.09 -8.64
CA SER A 353 -7.37 -25.89 -7.44
C SER A 353 -8.08 -27.21 -7.78
N LEU A 354 -8.54 -27.37 -9.01
CA LEU A 354 -9.21 -28.57 -9.51
C LEU A 354 -8.20 -29.47 -10.21
N GLU A 355 -7.73 -30.53 -9.54
CA GLU A 355 -6.89 -31.54 -10.19
C GLU A 355 -7.71 -32.35 -11.24
N PRO A 356 -7.20 -32.61 -12.41
CA PRO A 356 -5.82 -32.46 -12.94
C PRO A 356 -5.64 -31.29 -13.95
N ILE A 357 -6.23 -30.15 -13.75
CA ILE A 357 -6.20 -29.04 -14.73
C ILE A 357 -4.84 -28.32 -14.64
N SER A 358 -4.06 -28.34 -15.73
CA SER A 358 -2.76 -27.64 -15.83
C SER A 358 -2.80 -26.39 -16.71
N GLN A 359 -3.80 -26.28 -17.61
CA GLN A 359 -4.02 -25.14 -18.50
C GLN A 359 -5.52 -24.94 -18.73
N PHE A 360 -5.93 -23.68 -18.87
CA PHE A 360 -7.31 -23.32 -19.20
C PHE A 360 -7.36 -22.01 -19.99
N GLN A 361 -8.48 -21.75 -20.64
CA GLN A 361 -8.78 -20.50 -21.32
C GLN A 361 -10.18 -20.05 -20.91
N ILE A 362 -10.33 -18.76 -20.59
CA ILE A 362 -11.62 -18.14 -20.37
C ILE A 362 -12.09 -17.54 -21.70
N VAL A 363 -13.25 -17.96 -22.15
CA VAL A 363 -13.92 -17.38 -23.32
C VAL A 363 -15.23 -16.76 -22.84
N LEU A 364 -15.44 -15.47 -23.13
CA LEU A 364 -16.60 -14.68 -22.74
C LEU A 364 -17.44 -14.35 -23.97
#